data_bd4cfca1b6011f2c2b1606987f1bb7ff
#
_entry.id   bd4cfca1b6011f2c2b1606987f1bb7ff
#
_cell.length_a   1.000
_cell.length_b   1.000
_cell.length_c   1.000
_cell.angle_alpha   90.00
_cell.angle_beta   90.00
_cell.angle_gamma   90.00
#
_symmetry.space_group_name_H-M   'P 1'
#
loop_
_entity.id
_entity.type
_entity.pdbx_description
1 polymer ?
#
loop_
_entity_poly.entity_id
_entity_poly.type
_entity_poly.pdbx_seq_one_letter_code
_entity_poly.pdbx_strand_id
1 'polypeptide(L)'
;TCALPIYFRLAGYWRHFEADHTTHQFREGCRFADIIDLYSFDKQLRALLFTAIQTIEVAVRTKIIKHFALEFGAFWFMDENFATNEARFTTNLAVIRKEVERSHDDFITEHFRKYNEPELPPVWKTLEVISMGTLSKLYSNFSNATAKHAVAREFGLNHHNFLEAG
;
A
#
# COMPACT_ATOMS: atom_id res chain seq x y z
N THR A 1 -32.23 -10.47 5.31
CA THR A 1 -32.02 -9.08 5.82
C THR A 1 -30.66 -8.51 5.39
N CYS A 2 -30.34 -8.60 4.08
CA CYS A 2 -29.07 -8.09 3.51
C CYS A 2 -29.21 -6.77 2.72
N ALA A 3 -30.33 -6.09 2.81
CA ALA A 3 -30.62 -4.92 1.95
C ALA A 3 -30.00 -3.59 2.45
N LEU A 4 -29.81 -3.41 3.76
CA LEU A 4 -29.33 -2.15 4.35
C LEU A 4 -27.93 -1.70 3.90
N PRO A 5 -26.90 -2.56 3.86
CA PRO A 5 -25.55 -2.12 3.42
C PRO A 5 -25.52 -1.69 1.94
N ILE A 6 -26.35 -2.30 1.10
CA ILE A 6 -26.44 -1.97 -0.33
C ILE A 6 -27.12 -0.63 -0.51
N TYR A 7 -28.17 -0.34 0.25
CA TYR A 7 -28.90 0.93 0.19
C TYR A 7 -27.98 2.12 0.49
N PHE A 8 -27.21 2.09 1.59
CA PHE A 8 -26.26 3.16 1.92
C PHE A 8 -25.17 3.34 0.88
N ARG A 9 -24.72 2.27 0.24
CA ARG A 9 -23.74 2.37 -0.85
C ARG A 9 -24.35 3.01 -2.09
N LEU A 10 -25.57 2.66 -2.46
CA LEU A 10 -26.29 3.27 -3.60
C LEU A 10 -26.58 4.75 -3.38
N ALA A 11 -26.78 5.18 -2.13
CA ALA A 11 -27.00 6.58 -1.80
C ALA A 11 -25.89 7.51 -2.31
N GLY A 12 -24.64 7.06 -2.30
CA GLY A 12 -23.52 7.81 -2.87
C GLY A 12 -23.64 8.03 -4.38
N TYR A 13 -24.27 7.08 -5.10
CA TYR A 13 -24.38 7.15 -6.56
C TYR A 13 -25.59 7.96 -7.01
N TRP A 14 -26.76 7.86 -6.34
CA TRP A 14 -27.93 8.60 -6.77
C TRP A 14 -27.82 10.11 -6.59
N ARG A 15 -26.95 10.60 -5.66
CA ARG A 15 -26.68 12.03 -5.50
C ARG A 15 -26.24 12.72 -6.80
N HIS A 16 -25.58 12.00 -7.68
CA HIS A 16 -25.19 12.48 -9.00
C HIS A 16 -26.39 12.79 -9.91
N PHE A 17 -27.51 12.14 -9.66
CA PHE A 17 -28.74 12.26 -10.46
C PHE A 17 -29.77 13.19 -9.80
N GLU A 18 -29.49 13.71 -8.60
CA GLU A 18 -30.37 14.72 -7.96
C GLU A 18 -30.22 16.08 -8.65
N ALA A 19 -31.31 16.75 -8.89
CA ALA A 19 -31.39 18.13 -9.32
C ALA A 19 -31.22 19.09 -8.13
N ASP A 20 -31.78 18.69 -6.97
CA ASP A 20 -31.68 19.39 -5.70
C ASP A 20 -31.41 18.40 -4.57
N HIS A 21 -30.24 18.59 -3.92
CA HIS A 21 -29.77 17.74 -2.80
C HIS A 21 -30.54 17.97 -1.50
N THR A 22 -31.26 19.08 -1.38
CA THR A 22 -32.02 19.42 -0.17
C THR A 22 -33.37 18.73 -0.16
N THR A 23 -34.03 18.70 -1.32
CA THR A 23 -35.33 18.08 -1.51
C THR A 23 -35.26 16.66 -2.05
N HIS A 24 -34.05 16.18 -2.38
CA HIS A 24 -33.81 14.88 -3.01
C HIS A 24 -34.59 14.67 -4.32
N GLN A 25 -34.86 15.76 -5.06
CA GLN A 25 -35.53 15.67 -6.36
C GLN A 25 -34.52 15.24 -7.43
N PHE A 26 -34.89 14.19 -8.17
CA PHE A 26 -34.12 13.69 -9.29
C PHE A 26 -34.29 14.55 -10.54
N ARG A 27 -33.28 14.59 -11.39
CA ARG A 27 -33.32 15.23 -12.70
C ARG A 27 -34.38 14.55 -13.57
N GLU A 28 -35.03 15.34 -14.42
CA GLU A 28 -36.01 14.81 -15.37
C GLU A 28 -35.37 13.77 -16.30
N GLY A 29 -36.08 12.66 -16.53
CA GLY A 29 -35.57 11.55 -17.34
C GLY A 29 -34.62 10.58 -16.65
N CYS A 30 -34.21 10.82 -15.38
CA CYS A 30 -33.40 9.90 -14.61
C CYS A 30 -34.18 8.62 -14.27
N ARG A 31 -33.59 7.47 -14.54
CA ARG A 31 -34.16 6.16 -14.19
C ARG A 31 -33.29 5.49 -13.14
N PHE A 32 -33.93 4.68 -12.30
CA PHE A 32 -33.17 3.86 -11.32
C PHE A 32 -32.14 2.94 -11.97
N ALA A 33 -32.40 2.49 -13.19
CA ALA A 33 -31.42 1.70 -13.98
C ALA A 33 -30.11 2.46 -14.19
N ASP A 34 -30.15 3.76 -14.43
CA ASP A 34 -28.95 4.58 -14.66
C ASP A 34 -28.04 4.61 -13.40
N ILE A 35 -28.65 4.60 -12.22
CA ILE A 35 -27.93 4.51 -10.93
C ILE A 35 -27.26 3.14 -10.76
N ILE A 36 -27.97 2.07 -11.13
CA ILE A 36 -27.45 0.70 -11.07
C ILE A 36 -26.32 0.50 -12.07
N ASP A 37 -26.44 1.07 -13.26
CA ASP A 37 -25.38 1.00 -14.29
C ASP A 37 -24.12 1.73 -13.83
N LEU A 38 -24.26 2.92 -13.24
CA LEU A 38 -23.13 3.65 -12.65
C LEU A 38 -22.46 2.86 -11.50
N TYR A 39 -23.26 2.27 -10.61
CA TYR A 39 -22.74 1.41 -9.53
C TYR A 39 -21.99 0.18 -10.09
N SER A 40 -22.55 -0.44 -11.12
CA SER A 40 -21.96 -1.63 -11.74
C SER A 40 -20.65 -1.31 -12.45
N PHE A 41 -20.61 -0.19 -13.17
CA PHE A 41 -19.39 0.34 -13.78
C PHE A 41 -18.29 0.59 -12.73
N ASP A 42 -18.61 1.34 -11.68
CA ASP A 42 -17.66 1.66 -10.62
C ASP A 42 -17.16 0.39 -9.90
N LYS A 43 -18.03 -0.59 -9.69
CA LYS A 43 -17.63 -1.89 -9.12
C LYS A 43 -16.62 -2.62 -10.01
N GLN A 44 -16.83 -2.64 -11.32
CA GLN A 44 -15.93 -3.28 -12.29
C GLN A 44 -14.61 -2.51 -12.37
N LEU A 45 -14.66 -1.19 -12.44
CA LEU A 45 -13.48 -0.33 -12.47
C LEU A 45 -12.62 -0.54 -11.21
N ARG A 46 -13.23 -0.55 -10.04
CA ARG A 46 -12.51 -0.83 -8.77
C ARG A 46 -11.86 -2.21 -8.77
N ALA A 47 -12.52 -3.24 -9.29
CA ALA A 47 -11.94 -4.59 -9.36
C ALA A 47 -10.70 -4.62 -10.26
N LEU A 48 -10.73 -3.94 -11.41
CA LEU A 48 -9.57 -3.83 -12.30
C LEU A 48 -8.43 -3.05 -11.66
N LEU A 49 -8.72 -1.89 -11.06
CA LEU A 49 -7.72 -1.05 -10.39
C LEU A 49 -7.10 -1.79 -9.21
N PHE A 50 -7.89 -2.51 -8.42
CA PHE A 50 -7.39 -3.27 -7.28
C PHE A 50 -6.40 -4.36 -7.71
N THR A 51 -6.72 -5.09 -8.78
CA THR A 51 -5.80 -6.10 -9.35
C THR A 51 -4.50 -5.47 -9.86
N ALA A 52 -4.59 -4.34 -10.54
CA ALA A 52 -3.42 -3.61 -11.02
C ALA A 52 -2.54 -3.11 -9.85
N ILE A 53 -3.15 -2.52 -8.83
CA ILE A 53 -2.45 -2.02 -7.63
C ILE A 53 -1.73 -3.17 -6.91
N GLN A 54 -2.41 -4.31 -6.71
CA GLN A 54 -1.78 -5.49 -6.09
C GLN A 54 -0.55 -5.96 -6.88
N THR A 55 -0.66 -6.00 -8.21
CA THR A 55 0.46 -6.41 -9.07
C THR A 55 1.65 -5.45 -8.93
N ILE A 56 1.39 -4.15 -8.93
CA ILE A 56 2.42 -3.12 -8.73
C ILE A 56 3.05 -3.25 -7.34
N GLU A 57 2.23 -3.41 -6.30
CA GLU A 57 2.68 -3.54 -4.92
C GLU A 57 3.65 -4.72 -4.73
N VAL A 58 3.30 -5.89 -5.25
CA VAL A 58 4.18 -7.08 -5.20
C VAL A 58 5.46 -6.84 -5.98
N ALA A 59 5.38 -6.26 -7.17
CA ALA A 59 6.54 -5.97 -8.01
C ALA A 59 7.50 -5.00 -7.30
N VAL A 60 6.98 -3.91 -6.71
CA VAL A 60 7.79 -2.91 -5.97
C VAL A 60 8.50 -3.55 -4.78
N ARG A 61 7.79 -4.32 -3.94
CA ARG A 61 8.38 -5.04 -2.82
C ARG A 61 9.53 -5.94 -3.26
N THR A 62 9.26 -6.77 -4.26
CA THR A 62 10.24 -7.73 -4.79
C THR A 62 11.50 -7.03 -5.30
N LYS A 63 11.37 -5.91 -6.01
CA LYS A 63 12.53 -5.17 -6.54
C LYS A 63 13.33 -4.48 -5.43
N ILE A 64 12.67 -3.89 -4.44
CA ILE A 64 13.34 -3.31 -3.27
C ILE A 64 14.09 -4.41 -2.51
N ILE A 65 13.43 -5.53 -2.20
CA ILE A 65 14.08 -6.67 -1.52
C ILE A 65 15.31 -7.11 -2.30
N LYS A 66 15.17 -7.37 -3.61
CA LYS A 66 16.25 -7.84 -4.46
C LYS A 66 17.46 -6.93 -4.42
N HIS A 67 17.27 -5.65 -4.75
CA HIS A 67 18.40 -4.73 -4.88
C HIS A 67 19.03 -4.38 -3.55
N PHE A 68 18.22 -4.14 -2.52
CA PHE A 68 18.73 -3.69 -1.23
C PHE A 68 19.30 -4.85 -0.39
N ALA A 69 18.64 -6.01 -0.39
CA ALA A 69 19.16 -7.15 0.38
C ALA A 69 20.48 -7.71 -0.18
N LEU A 70 20.65 -7.70 -1.51
CA LEU A 70 21.88 -8.16 -2.14
C LEU A 70 23.07 -7.23 -1.87
N GLU A 71 22.83 -5.93 -1.75
CA GLU A 71 23.88 -4.92 -1.59
C GLU A 71 24.16 -4.62 -0.10
N PHE A 72 23.11 -4.55 0.74
CA PHE A 72 23.20 -4.09 2.13
C PHE A 72 22.89 -5.17 3.16
N GLY A 73 22.53 -6.39 2.72
CA GLY A 73 22.23 -7.51 3.61
C GLY A 73 20.75 -7.60 4.03
N ALA A 74 20.44 -8.62 4.83
CA ALA A 74 19.07 -8.99 5.20
C ALA A 74 18.37 -8.00 6.15
N PHE A 75 19.15 -7.17 6.86
CA PHE A 75 18.66 -6.32 7.95
C PHE A 75 18.98 -4.83 7.74
N TRP A 76 19.26 -4.42 6.51
CA TRP A 76 19.59 -3.05 6.15
C TRP A 76 18.60 -2.01 6.67
N PHE A 77 17.32 -2.37 6.73
CA PHE A 77 16.24 -1.50 7.16
C PHE A 77 16.25 -1.20 8.67
N MET A 78 17.08 -1.91 9.44
CA MET A 78 17.31 -1.70 10.87
C MET A 78 18.56 -0.88 11.16
N ASP A 79 19.37 -0.56 10.15
CA ASP A 79 20.62 0.19 10.31
C ASP A 79 20.41 1.67 9.99
N GLU A 80 20.55 2.52 11.02
CA GLU A 80 20.38 3.97 10.92
C GLU A 80 21.38 4.67 10.00
N ASN A 81 22.57 4.04 9.76
CA ASN A 81 23.58 4.58 8.87
C ASN A 81 23.08 4.69 7.41
N PHE A 82 22.06 3.93 7.04
CA PHE A 82 21.41 4.03 5.74
C PHE A 82 20.26 5.07 5.69
N ALA A 83 20.00 5.77 6.78
CA ALA A 83 18.93 6.76 6.82
C ALA A 83 19.43 8.18 6.49
N THR A 84 18.63 8.90 5.69
CA THR A 84 18.85 10.34 5.42
C THR A 84 18.46 11.19 6.63
N ASN A 85 17.43 10.76 7.36
CA ASN A 85 16.89 11.46 8.52
C ASN A 85 16.62 10.46 9.65
N GLU A 86 17.33 10.62 10.76
CA GLU A 86 17.28 9.75 11.94
C GLU A 86 15.92 9.74 12.63
N ALA A 87 15.28 10.91 12.79
CA ALA A 87 13.98 10.98 13.43
C ALA A 87 12.89 10.26 12.61
N ARG A 88 12.93 10.38 11.28
CA ARG A 88 12.06 9.60 10.38
C ARG A 88 12.36 8.11 10.45
N PHE A 89 13.64 7.74 10.53
CA PHE A 89 14.07 6.35 10.68
C PHE A 89 13.47 5.74 11.93
N THR A 90 13.68 6.35 13.10
CA THR A 90 13.16 5.86 14.38
C THR A 90 11.64 5.71 14.37
N THR A 91 10.94 6.73 13.84
CA THR A 91 9.48 6.70 13.72
C THR A 91 9.00 5.57 12.81
N ASN A 92 9.64 5.41 11.65
CA ASN A 92 9.25 4.38 10.68
C ASN A 92 9.56 2.98 11.20
N LEU A 93 10.72 2.78 11.84
CA LEU A 93 11.09 1.50 12.44
C LEU A 93 10.12 1.08 13.54
N ALA A 94 9.64 2.03 14.37
CA ALA A 94 8.60 1.76 15.36
C ALA A 94 7.27 1.31 14.71
N VAL A 95 6.91 1.89 13.56
CA VAL A 95 5.71 1.45 12.81
C VAL A 95 5.93 0.05 12.21
N ILE A 96 7.10 -0.22 11.65
CA ILE A 96 7.46 -1.54 11.12
C ILE A 96 7.34 -2.61 12.22
N ARG A 97 7.91 -2.38 13.41
CA ARG A 97 7.77 -3.29 14.57
C ARG A 97 6.31 -3.60 14.87
N LYS A 98 5.51 -2.56 14.98
CA LYS A 98 4.07 -2.70 15.27
C LYS A 98 3.31 -3.47 14.19
N GLU A 99 3.62 -3.26 12.91
CA GLU A 99 2.99 -3.97 11.80
C GLU A 99 3.40 -5.45 11.81
N VAL A 100 4.67 -5.76 12.05
CA VAL A 100 5.19 -7.14 12.16
C VAL A 100 4.58 -7.87 13.37
N GLU A 101 4.53 -7.22 14.55
CA GLU A 101 3.93 -7.80 15.77
C GLU A 101 2.42 -8.10 15.61
N ARG A 102 1.73 -7.31 14.80
CA ARG A 102 0.29 -7.50 14.51
C ARG A 102 0.01 -8.52 13.42
N SER A 103 1.03 -8.94 12.69
CA SER A 103 0.85 -9.96 11.65
C SER A 103 0.61 -11.33 12.30
N HIS A 104 -0.39 -12.02 11.76
CA HIS A 104 -0.71 -13.41 12.12
C HIS A 104 -0.28 -14.40 11.05
N ASP A 105 0.58 -13.97 10.11
CA ASP A 105 1.09 -14.83 9.05
C ASP A 105 1.98 -15.93 9.63
N ASP A 106 1.78 -17.15 9.16
CA ASP A 106 2.48 -18.34 9.65
C ASP A 106 4.00 -18.20 9.60
N PHE A 107 4.54 -17.58 8.53
CA PHE A 107 5.98 -17.41 8.36
C PHE A 107 6.59 -16.39 9.33
N ILE A 108 5.82 -15.43 9.85
CA ILE A 108 6.22 -14.50 10.90
C ILE A 108 6.18 -15.21 12.27
N THR A 109 5.09 -15.89 12.55
CA THR A 109 4.92 -16.69 13.79
C THR A 109 6.00 -17.75 13.92
N GLU A 110 6.29 -18.49 12.84
CA GLU A 110 7.34 -19.50 12.76
C GLU A 110 8.74 -18.89 12.95
N HIS A 111 8.97 -17.66 12.43
CA HIS A 111 10.24 -16.97 12.61
C HIS A 111 10.50 -16.68 14.09
N PHE A 112 9.56 -16.07 14.81
CA PHE A 112 9.71 -15.75 16.22
C PHE A 112 9.73 -16.98 17.13
N ARG A 113 9.16 -18.10 16.69
CA ARG A 113 9.30 -19.38 17.39
C ARG A 113 10.72 -19.93 17.33
N LYS A 114 11.45 -19.67 16.25
CA LYS A 114 12.80 -20.22 16.01
C LYS A 114 13.93 -19.28 16.39
N TYR A 115 13.73 -17.98 16.28
CA TYR A 115 14.78 -16.97 16.39
C TYR A 115 14.33 -15.88 17.37
N ASN A 116 15.20 -15.57 18.33
CA ASN A 116 14.99 -14.46 19.26
C ASN A 116 15.74 -13.20 18.84
N GLU A 117 16.76 -13.36 17.99
CA GLU A 117 17.57 -12.27 17.46
C GLU A 117 17.86 -12.50 15.96
N PRO A 118 17.93 -11.42 15.16
CA PRO A 118 17.62 -10.04 15.54
C PRO A 118 16.14 -9.81 15.84
N GLU A 119 15.81 -8.68 16.47
CA GLU A 119 14.45 -8.29 16.92
C GLU A 119 13.37 -8.41 15.84
N LEU A 120 13.72 -8.16 14.58
CA LEU A 120 12.81 -8.25 13.44
C LEU A 120 13.25 -9.35 12.47
N PRO A 121 12.28 -9.95 11.76
CA PRO A 121 12.58 -10.89 10.69
C PRO A 121 13.40 -10.23 9.56
N PRO A 122 14.12 -11.02 8.74
CA PRO A 122 14.85 -10.50 7.60
C PRO A 122 13.92 -9.78 6.62
N VAL A 123 14.45 -8.86 5.84
CA VAL A 123 13.73 -7.93 4.97
C VAL A 123 12.68 -8.58 4.07
N TRP A 124 12.95 -9.76 3.52
CA TRP A 124 12.00 -10.49 2.66
C TRP A 124 10.77 -11.03 3.41
N LYS A 125 10.81 -11.16 4.72
CA LYS A 125 9.64 -11.46 5.57
C LYS A 125 8.98 -10.17 6.06
N THR A 126 9.78 -9.23 6.53
CA THR A 126 9.30 -7.95 7.08
C THR A 126 8.53 -7.14 6.04
N LEU A 127 9.08 -6.99 4.82
CA LEU A 127 8.42 -6.19 3.78
C LEU A 127 7.13 -6.83 3.24
N GLU A 128 6.91 -8.13 3.42
CA GLU A 128 5.64 -8.76 3.03
C GLU A 128 4.46 -8.31 3.90
N VAL A 129 4.70 -8.02 5.18
CA VAL A 129 3.63 -7.73 6.15
C VAL A 129 3.42 -6.25 6.44
N ILE A 130 4.36 -5.38 6.04
CA ILE A 130 4.19 -3.94 6.23
C ILE A 130 3.34 -3.32 5.12
N SER A 131 2.66 -2.22 5.45
CA SER A 131 1.85 -1.49 4.49
C SER A 131 2.70 -0.82 3.40
N MET A 132 2.10 -0.56 2.22
CA MET A 132 2.78 0.17 1.14
C MET A 132 3.19 1.58 1.57
N GLY A 133 2.40 2.22 2.44
CA GLY A 133 2.74 3.53 3.01
C GLY A 133 3.98 3.48 3.91
N THR A 134 4.14 2.44 4.72
CA THR A 134 5.33 2.22 5.54
C THR A 134 6.55 1.93 4.68
N LEU A 135 6.40 1.09 3.65
CA LEU A 135 7.45 0.80 2.68
C LEU A 135 7.91 2.06 1.93
N SER A 136 6.98 2.91 1.50
CA SER A 136 7.29 4.17 0.82
C SER A 136 8.12 5.10 1.71
N LYS A 137 7.77 5.23 3.00
CA LYS A 137 8.54 6.03 3.97
C LYS A 137 9.94 5.45 4.21
N LEU A 138 10.06 4.13 4.30
CA LEU A 138 11.35 3.46 4.42
C LEU A 138 12.23 3.73 3.20
N TYR A 139 11.68 3.55 2.00
CA TYR A 139 12.38 3.80 0.75
C TYR A 139 12.79 5.26 0.59
N SER A 140 11.91 6.21 0.85
CA SER A 140 12.21 7.64 0.72
C SER A 140 13.31 8.09 1.67
N ASN A 141 13.37 7.53 2.88
CA ASN A 141 14.40 7.85 3.88
C ASN A 141 15.73 7.12 3.68
N PHE A 142 15.81 6.17 2.75
CA PHE A 142 17.06 5.46 2.45
C PHE A 142 18.05 6.37 1.72
N SER A 143 19.29 6.44 2.20
CA SER A 143 20.29 7.43 1.75
C SER A 143 20.97 7.07 0.43
N ASN A 144 21.06 5.79 0.06
CA ASN A 144 21.81 5.35 -1.12
C ASN A 144 21.00 5.57 -2.42
N ALA A 145 21.35 6.62 -3.15
CA ALA A 145 20.72 6.96 -4.42
C ALA A 145 20.92 5.91 -5.52
N THR A 146 22.08 5.21 -5.52
CA THR A 146 22.40 4.18 -6.54
C THR A 146 21.43 3.00 -6.45
N ALA A 147 21.13 2.52 -5.24
CA ALA A 147 20.15 1.46 -5.03
C ALA A 147 18.74 1.90 -5.42
N LYS A 148 18.34 3.13 -5.06
CA LYS A 148 17.08 3.72 -5.50
C LYS A 148 16.97 3.80 -7.03
N HIS A 149 18.03 4.24 -7.71
CA HIS A 149 18.09 4.25 -9.17
C HIS A 149 17.97 2.87 -9.79
N ALA A 150 18.58 1.86 -9.18
CA ALA A 150 18.50 0.48 -9.66
C ALA A 150 17.04 -0.03 -9.62
N VAL A 151 16.32 0.23 -8.53
CA VAL A 151 14.90 -0.12 -8.42
C VAL A 151 14.05 0.65 -9.43
N ALA A 152 14.20 1.97 -9.53
CA ALA A 152 13.41 2.80 -10.42
C ALA A 152 13.56 2.40 -11.90
N ARG A 153 14.79 2.06 -12.32
CA ARG A 153 15.08 1.59 -13.69
C ARG A 153 14.35 0.31 -14.07
N GLU A 154 14.10 -0.58 -13.12
CA GLU A 154 13.31 -1.80 -13.39
C GLU A 154 11.87 -1.49 -13.82
N PHE A 155 11.38 -0.28 -13.51
CA PHE A 155 10.06 0.23 -13.91
C PHE A 155 10.12 1.28 -15.03
N GLY A 156 11.30 1.53 -15.59
CA GLY A 156 11.49 2.57 -16.62
C GLY A 156 11.31 4.00 -16.09
N LEU A 157 11.47 4.22 -14.77
CA LEU A 157 11.26 5.51 -14.12
C LEU A 157 12.58 6.11 -13.62
N ASN A 158 12.61 7.45 -13.48
CA ASN A 158 13.64 8.14 -12.72
C ASN A 158 13.37 7.99 -11.23
N HIS A 159 14.43 7.84 -10.41
CA HIS A 159 14.30 7.62 -8.97
C HIS A 159 13.58 8.76 -8.23
N HIS A 160 13.67 10.01 -8.73
CA HIS A 160 12.99 11.17 -8.15
C HIS A 160 11.45 11.08 -8.17
N ASN A 161 10.89 10.29 -9.10
CA ASN A 161 9.44 10.15 -9.26
C ASN A 161 8.91 8.82 -8.69
N PHE A 162 9.81 7.99 -8.12
CA PHE A 162 9.45 6.66 -7.66
C PHE A 162 9.27 6.67 -6.14
N LEU A 163 8.05 6.41 -5.67
CA LEU A 163 7.65 6.34 -4.26
C LEU A 163 7.90 7.62 -3.42
N GLU A 164 8.23 8.75 -4.03
CA GLU A 164 8.48 10.01 -3.31
C GLU A 164 7.29 10.97 -3.35
N ALA A 165 6.26 10.65 -4.11
CA ALA A 165 5.01 11.42 -4.18
C ALA A 165 4.04 10.90 -3.11
N GLY A 166 4.24 11.29 -1.85
CA GLY A 166 3.36 10.98 -0.76
C GLY A 166 3.34 12.09 0.26
#